data_0a58c0ac397807ced52d16af5c4b4872
#
_entry.id   0a58c0ac397807ced52d16af5c4b4872
#
_cell.length_a   1.000
_cell.length_b   1.000
_cell.length_c   1.000
_cell.angle_alpha   90.00
_cell.angle_beta   90.00
_cell.angle_gamma   90.00
#
_symmetry.space_group_name_H-M   'P 1'
#
loop_
_entity.id
_entity.type
_entity.pdbx_description
1 polymer ?
#
loop_
_entity_poly.entity_id
_entity_poly.type
_entity_poly.pdbx_seq_one_letter_code
_entity_poly.pdbx_strand_id
1 'polypeptide(L)'
;YAYYQNGSKNLDSAEKELFFSLSKAYDLYNYLLMLMVALTTYAQKRIDAAKAKLAPTAEELYPNMKFVENKFVSQLEVNKQLLDFVANQKRSWTNDEDFIKGLYEKIIASDIYKEYMASPDKSYETDRELWRKLYKAFIFNNEALDTLLEDQSLYWNDDKEIVDTFVLKTIKRFEEKNGANQTLLPEFKDEEDQEFARRLFRRAILNCDYYRHLISENTRNWDLDRVAFMDVIIMQCALAEILSFPNIPVSLSLIHISEPTRPY
;
A
#
# COMPACT_ATOMS: atom_id res chain seq x y z
N TYR A 1 2.32 -16.52 -13.18
CA TYR A 1 1.90 -16.09 -14.53
C TYR A 1 3.10 -15.66 -15.38
N ALA A 2 3.86 -14.65 -14.97
CA ALA A 2 5.03 -14.16 -15.70
C ALA A 2 6.07 -15.26 -15.99
N TYR A 3 6.30 -16.18 -15.05
CA TYR A 3 7.18 -17.35 -15.25
C TYR A 3 6.76 -18.20 -16.46
N TYR A 4 5.47 -18.46 -16.61
CA TYR A 4 4.96 -19.25 -17.72
C TYR A 4 4.94 -18.48 -19.04
N GLN A 5 4.66 -17.18 -19.02
CA GLN A 5 4.65 -16.34 -20.22
C GLN A 5 6.04 -16.12 -20.81
N ASN A 6 7.04 -15.87 -19.95
CA ASN A 6 8.40 -15.56 -20.40
C ASN A 6 9.18 -16.78 -20.90
N GLY A 7 8.59 -18.00 -20.81
CA GLY A 7 9.24 -19.23 -21.23
C GLY A 7 10.57 -19.51 -20.51
N SER A 8 10.88 -18.76 -19.47
CA SER A 8 12.07 -18.94 -18.66
C SER A 8 11.93 -20.21 -17.83
N LYS A 9 12.87 -21.15 -18.00
CA LYS A 9 12.93 -22.37 -17.19
C LYS A 9 13.83 -22.20 -15.96
N ASN A 10 14.32 -21.00 -15.69
CA ASN A 10 15.19 -20.73 -14.55
C ASN A 10 14.36 -20.32 -13.32
N LEU A 11 14.14 -21.29 -12.44
CA LEU A 11 13.36 -21.11 -11.22
C LEU A 11 14.00 -20.10 -10.25
N ASP A 12 15.33 -20.06 -10.17
CA ASP A 12 16.03 -19.13 -9.27
C ASP A 12 15.93 -17.68 -9.75
N SER A 13 15.88 -17.46 -11.07
CA SER A 13 15.62 -16.14 -11.63
C SER A 13 14.17 -15.69 -11.35
N ALA A 14 13.23 -16.62 -11.50
CA ALA A 14 11.81 -16.34 -11.22
C ALA A 14 11.55 -16.08 -9.73
N GLU A 15 12.26 -16.76 -8.84
CA GLU A 15 12.21 -16.49 -7.40
C GLU A 15 12.74 -15.09 -7.06
N LYS A 16 13.85 -14.67 -7.68
CA LYS A 16 14.35 -13.29 -7.52
C LYS A 16 13.33 -12.26 -7.97
N GLU A 17 12.64 -12.52 -9.08
CA GLU A 17 11.57 -11.65 -9.57
C GLU A 17 10.37 -11.59 -8.62
N LEU A 18 9.99 -12.72 -8.01
CA LEU A 18 8.97 -12.75 -6.97
C LEU A 18 9.32 -11.81 -5.81
N PHE A 19 10.51 -11.96 -5.23
CA PHE A 19 10.94 -11.12 -4.11
C PHE A 19 11.13 -9.65 -4.51
N PHE A 20 11.56 -9.39 -5.72
CA PHE A 20 11.58 -8.04 -6.28
C PHE A 20 10.17 -7.45 -6.36
N SER A 21 9.20 -8.21 -6.85
CA SER A 21 7.79 -7.77 -6.91
C SER A 21 7.23 -7.47 -5.49
N LEU A 22 7.47 -8.37 -4.53
CA LEU A 22 7.05 -8.16 -3.14
C LEU A 22 7.68 -6.90 -2.53
N SER A 23 8.98 -6.66 -2.79
CA SER A 23 9.64 -5.44 -2.33
C SER A 23 9.03 -4.17 -2.93
N LYS A 24 8.44 -4.25 -4.13
CA LYS A 24 7.73 -3.10 -4.74
C LYS A 24 6.42 -2.77 -4.05
N ALA A 25 5.69 -3.77 -3.53
CA ALA A 25 4.54 -3.52 -2.66
C ALA A 25 4.96 -2.81 -1.36
N TYR A 26 6.11 -3.17 -0.79
CA TYR A 26 6.68 -2.47 0.36
C TYR A 26 7.15 -1.04 0.03
N ASP A 27 7.70 -0.83 -1.17
CA ASP A 27 8.00 0.51 -1.69
C ASP A 27 6.72 1.37 -1.74
N LEU A 28 5.60 0.81 -2.25
CA LEU A 28 4.31 1.50 -2.30
C LEU A 28 3.81 1.89 -0.90
N TYR A 29 3.93 0.98 0.07
CA TYR A 29 3.56 1.25 1.45
C TYR A 29 4.28 2.49 2.02
N ASN A 30 5.60 2.56 1.85
CA ASN A 30 6.38 3.70 2.30
C ASN A 30 6.03 4.97 1.51
N TYR A 31 5.80 4.86 0.20
CA TYR A 31 5.44 5.98 -0.66
C TYR A 31 4.08 6.59 -0.27
N LEU A 32 3.11 5.77 0.09
CA LEU A 32 1.81 6.24 0.59
C LEU A 32 1.89 6.88 1.99
N LEU A 33 2.79 6.42 2.86
CA LEU A 33 3.08 7.12 4.11
C LEU A 33 3.64 8.52 3.85
N MET A 34 4.54 8.66 2.87
CA MET A 34 5.12 9.96 2.49
C MET A 34 4.07 10.91 1.89
N LEU A 35 2.96 10.43 1.33
CA LEU A 35 1.90 11.28 0.80
C LEU A 35 1.31 12.20 1.87
N MET A 36 1.17 11.70 3.10
CA MET A 36 0.67 12.51 4.23
C MET A 36 1.65 13.64 4.58
N VAL A 37 2.95 13.36 4.57
CA VAL A 37 4.00 14.36 4.76
C VAL A 37 3.99 15.38 3.61
N ALA A 38 3.87 14.92 2.36
CA ALA A 38 3.84 15.80 1.18
C ALA A 38 2.65 16.77 1.20
N LEU A 39 1.46 16.30 1.60
CA LEU A 39 0.26 17.14 1.74
C LEU A 39 0.43 18.22 2.83
N THR A 40 1.05 17.86 3.95
CA THR A 40 1.31 18.80 5.03
C THR A 40 2.39 19.81 4.64
N THR A 41 3.44 19.37 3.96
CA THR A 41 4.48 20.25 3.40
C THR A 41 3.90 21.21 2.36
N TYR A 42 2.99 20.74 1.51
CA TYR A 42 2.28 21.60 0.56
C TYR A 42 1.42 22.65 1.27
N ALA A 43 0.70 22.27 2.33
CA ALA A 43 -0.07 23.20 3.15
C ALA A 43 0.83 24.30 3.76
N GLN A 44 2.01 23.93 4.29
CA GLN A 44 2.98 24.88 4.81
C GLN A 44 3.46 25.85 3.72
N LYS A 45 3.85 25.36 2.56
CA LYS A 45 4.24 26.20 1.41
C LYS A 45 3.15 27.21 1.02
N ARG A 46 1.89 26.80 1.04
CA ARG A 46 0.77 27.73 0.75
C ARG A 46 0.63 28.81 1.80
N ILE A 47 0.78 28.49 3.07
CA ILE A 47 0.78 29.46 4.18
C ILE A 47 1.92 30.45 4.00
N ASP A 48 3.13 29.99 3.72
CA ASP A 48 4.31 30.82 3.56
C ASP A 48 4.14 31.76 2.33
N ALA A 49 3.62 31.24 1.23
CA ALA A 49 3.32 32.03 0.05
C ALA A 49 2.25 33.12 0.32
N ALA A 50 1.23 32.79 1.11
CA ALA A 50 0.19 33.76 1.50
C ALA A 50 0.76 34.89 2.38
N LYS A 51 1.61 34.56 3.36
CA LYS A 51 2.30 35.54 4.21
C LYS A 51 3.25 36.44 3.42
N ALA A 52 3.85 35.94 2.35
CA ALA A 52 4.83 36.67 1.53
C ALA A 52 4.20 37.61 0.48
N LYS A 53 2.88 37.72 0.40
CA LYS A 53 2.19 38.65 -0.49
C LYS A 53 2.55 40.10 -0.16
N LEU A 54 2.49 41.00 -1.15
CA LEU A 54 2.73 42.42 -0.93
C LEU A 54 1.75 43.08 0.06
N ALA A 55 0.52 42.59 0.14
CA ALA A 55 -0.52 43.05 1.05
C ALA A 55 -1.30 41.85 1.59
N PRO A 56 -0.73 41.09 2.53
CA PRO A 56 -1.41 39.94 3.12
C PRO A 56 -2.55 40.41 4.03
N THR A 57 -3.64 39.65 4.07
CA THR A 57 -4.72 39.88 5.03
C THR A 57 -4.29 39.49 6.44
N ALA A 58 -5.07 39.92 7.46
CA ALA A 58 -4.80 39.53 8.83
C ALA A 58 -4.87 38.00 9.04
N GLU A 59 -5.79 37.33 8.35
CA GLU A 59 -5.92 35.86 8.35
C GLU A 59 -4.73 35.17 7.68
N GLU A 60 -4.16 35.77 6.63
CA GLU A 60 -2.97 35.24 5.96
C GLU A 60 -1.70 35.46 6.79
N LEU A 61 -1.62 36.52 7.59
CA LEU A 61 -0.52 36.76 8.52
C LEU A 61 -0.56 35.83 9.75
N TYR A 62 -1.74 35.57 10.25
CA TYR A 62 -1.97 34.77 11.47
C TYR A 62 -2.89 33.56 11.17
N PRO A 63 -2.50 32.66 10.28
CA PRO A 63 -3.31 31.49 9.93
C PRO A 63 -3.42 30.50 11.09
N ASN A 64 -4.47 29.69 11.08
CA ASN A 64 -4.53 28.54 11.97
C ASN A 64 -3.53 27.48 11.51
N MET A 65 -2.49 27.26 12.30
CA MET A 65 -1.39 26.33 12.01
C MET A 65 -1.69 24.88 12.36
N LYS A 66 -2.85 24.56 12.93
CA LYS A 66 -3.16 23.26 13.53
C LYS A 66 -2.90 22.08 12.58
N PHE A 67 -3.22 22.21 11.28
CA PHE A 67 -3.00 21.14 10.30
C PHE A 67 -1.52 20.91 10.01
N VAL A 68 -0.74 21.96 9.86
CA VAL A 68 0.71 21.86 9.56
C VAL A 68 1.53 21.53 10.80
N GLU A 69 1.02 21.84 12.01
CA GLU A 69 1.60 21.46 13.29
C GLU A 69 1.11 20.08 13.78
N ASN A 70 0.47 19.29 12.93
CA ASN A 70 -0.04 17.96 13.27
C ASN A 70 1.09 17.05 13.74
N LYS A 71 1.03 16.62 15.00
CA LYS A 71 2.09 15.86 15.68
C LYS A 71 2.32 14.49 15.06
N PHE A 72 1.28 13.83 14.55
CA PHE A 72 1.41 12.53 13.91
C PHE A 72 2.23 12.64 12.62
N VAL A 73 1.96 13.64 11.77
CA VAL A 73 2.74 13.84 10.53
C VAL A 73 4.15 14.32 10.84
N SER A 74 4.32 15.20 11.82
CA SER A 74 5.66 15.60 12.27
C SER A 74 6.49 14.39 12.76
N GLN A 75 5.85 13.42 13.40
CA GLN A 75 6.49 12.16 13.76
C GLN A 75 6.85 11.28 12.53
N LEU A 76 5.98 11.23 11.53
CA LEU A 76 6.29 10.54 10.26
C LEU A 76 7.45 11.18 9.53
N GLU A 77 7.49 12.51 9.46
CA GLU A 77 8.53 13.26 8.77
C GLU A 77 9.94 12.98 9.32
N VAL A 78 10.05 12.75 10.64
CA VAL A 78 11.33 12.44 11.31
C VAL A 78 11.53 10.94 11.52
N ASN A 79 10.64 10.09 11.05
CA ASN A 79 10.74 8.65 11.23
C ASN A 79 11.97 8.09 10.51
N LYS A 80 12.86 7.41 11.25
CA LYS A 80 14.14 6.94 10.72
C LYS A 80 13.99 5.97 9.57
N GLN A 81 13.08 5.01 9.66
CA GLN A 81 12.87 4.01 8.60
C GLN A 81 12.32 4.66 7.33
N LEU A 82 11.42 5.64 7.47
CA LEU A 82 10.88 6.37 6.32
C LEU A 82 11.95 7.27 5.68
N LEU A 83 12.79 7.94 6.47
CA LEU A 83 13.91 8.73 5.97
C LEU A 83 14.94 7.85 5.23
N ASP A 84 15.26 6.68 5.75
CA ASP A 84 16.14 5.71 5.09
C ASP A 84 15.55 5.25 3.75
N PHE A 85 14.25 5.00 3.70
CA PHE A 85 13.57 4.67 2.44
C PHE A 85 13.71 5.81 1.41
N VAL A 86 13.43 7.04 1.80
CA VAL A 86 13.54 8.23 0.93
C VAL A 86 14.96 8.38 0.39
N ALA A 87 15.97 8.23 1.25
CA ALA A 87 17.36 8.36 0.87
C ALA A 87 17.80 7.28 -0.15
N ASN A 88 17.29 6.05 0.00
CA ASN A 88 17.67 4.92 -0.84
C ASN A 88 16.90 4.87 -2.18
N GLN A 89 15.62 5.19 -2.18
CA GLN A 89 14.76 5.02 -3.36
C GLN A 89 14.72 6.23 -4.29
N LYS A 90 15.15 7.41 -3.83
CA LYS A 90 15.10 8.69 -4.58
C LYS A 90 13.69 9.01 -5.14
N ARG A 91 12.64 8.45 -4.54
CA ARG A 91 11.25 8.70 -4.90
C ARG A 91 10.69 9.80 -4.01
N SER A 92 9.91 10.69 -4.59
CA SER A 92 9.37 11.86 -3.92
C SER A 92 8.08 12.30 -4.61
N TRP A 93 7.15 12.86 -3.86
CA TRP A 93 5.92 13.49 -4.36
C TRP A 93 6.16 14.87 -4.99
N THR A 94 7.40 15.34 -5.08
CA THR A 94 7.72 16.65 -5.65
C THR A 94 7.43 16.77 -7.14
N ASN A 95 7.39 15.66 -7.87
CA ASN A 95 7.09 15.64 -9.29
C ASN A 95 5.57 15.60 -9.57
N ASP A 96 4.76 15.33 -8.57
CA ASP A 96 3.31 15.15 -8.68
C ASP A 96 2.55 16.30 -7.98
N GLU A 97 3.09 17.53 -8.10
CA GLU A 97 2.59 18.72 -7.39
C GLU A 97 1.13 19.05 -7.74
N ASP A 98 0.72 18.86 -9.00
CA ASP A 98 -0.68 19.05 -9.42
C ASP A 98 -1.64 18.07 -8.74
N PHE A 99 -1.23 16.82 -8.58
CA PHE A 99 -2.01 15.83 -7.84
C PHE A 99 -2.12 16.21 -6.36
N ILE A 100 -0.99 16.56 -5.72
CA ILE A 100 -0.96 17.01 -4.32
C ILE A 100 -1.86 18.22 -4.11
N LYS A 101 -1.80 19.21 -5.01
CA LYS A 101 -2.67 20.39 -4.97
C LYS A 101 -4.15 20.00 -5.05
N GLY A 102 -4.52 19.22 -6.05
CA GLY A 102 -5.92 18.81 -6.23
C GLY A 102 -6.47 18.00 -5.06
N LEU A 103 -5.65 17.10 -4.49
CA LEU A 103 -6.01 16.31 -3.32
C LEU A 103 -6.15 17.21 -2.07
N TYR A 104 -5.22 18.13 -1.86
CA TYR A 104 -5.27 19.09 -0.76
C TYR A 104 -6.51 19.99 -0.83
N GLU A 105 -6.89 20.48 -2.00
CA GLU A 105 -8.10 21.29 -2.18
C GLU A 105 -9.37 20.52 -1.80
N LYS A 106 -9.45 19.24 -2.15
CA LYS A 106 -10.56 18.36 -1.71
C LYS A 106 -10.56 18.18 -0.20
N ILE A 107 -9.40 18.01 0.41
CA ILE A 107 -9.25 17.82 1.87
C ILE A 107 -9.75 19.06 2.61
N ILE A 108 -9.29 20.26 2.28
CA ILE A 108 -9.68 21.49 2.99
C ILE A 108 -11.16 21.88 2.81
N ALA A 109 -11.77 21.44 1.71
CA ALA A 109 -13.20 21.63 1.47
C ALA A 109 -14.07 20.70 2.32
N SER A 110 -13.52 19.60 2.85
CA SER A 110 -14.25 18.56 3.59
C SER A 110 -14.68 18.99 4.98
N ASP A 111 -15.77 18.40 5.46
CA ASP A 111 -16.21 18.59 6.84
C ASP A 111 -15.23 18.00 7.85
N ILE A 112 -14.55 16.88 7.50
CA ILE A 112 -13.49 16.27 8.32
C ILE A 112 -12.41 17.29 8.67
N TYR A 113 -11.93 18.04 7.68
CA TYR A 113 -10.90 19.07 7.89
C TYR A 113 -11.45 20.25 8.66
N LYS A 114 -12.63 20.76 8.33
CA LYS A 114 -13.25 21.91 8.99
C LYS A 114 -13.53 21.65 10.47
N GLU A 115 -14.08 20.48 10.80
CA GLU A 115 -14.32 20.07 12.19
C GLU A 115 -13.01 19.97 12.98
N TYR A 116 -11.98 19.37 12.38
CA TYR A 116 -10.66 19.29 13.01
C TYR A 116 -10.08 20.68 13.29
N MET A 117 -10.12 21.59 12.30
CA MET A 117 -9.58 22.95 12.44
C MET A 117 -10.36 23.79 13.48
N ALA A 118 -11.65 23.57 13.62
CA ALA A 118 -12.49 24.25 14.58
C ALA A 118 -12.36 23.68 16.02
N SER A 119 -11.96 22.44 16.17
CA SER A 119 -11.80 21.80 17.48
C SER A 119 -10.63 22.40 18.26
N PRO A 120 -10.81 22.70 19.57
CA PRO A 120 -9.72 23.17 20.44
C PRO A 120 -8.74 22.06 20.83
N ASP A 121 -9.08 20.80 20.63
CA ASP A 121 -8.23 19.66 20.96
C ASP A 121 -7.00 19.58 20.04
N LYS A 122 -5.81 19.57 20.66
CA LYS A 122 -4.49 19.45 20.01
C LYS A 122 -3.74 18.21 20.49
N SER A 123 -4.49 17.16 20.89
CA SER A 123 -3.88 15.90 21.30
C SER A 123 -3.30 15.15 20.12
N TYR A 124 -2.31 14.30 20.38
CA TYR A 124 -1.74 13.40 19.38
C TYR A 124 -2.78 12.46 18.81
N GLU A 125 -3.70 11.96 19.63
CA GLU A 125 -4.80 11.07 19.21
C GLU A 125 -5.71 11.74 18.20
N THR A 126 -6.07 13.01 18.43
CA THR A 126 -6.90 13.78 17.49
C THR A 126 -6.16 14.02 16.17
N ASP A 127 -4.87 14.33 16.22
CA ASP A 127 -4.02 14.50 15.05
C ASP A 127 -3.90 13.22 14.23
N ARG A 128 -3.69 12.08 14.89
CA ARG A 128 -3.62 10.76 14.25
C ARG A 128 -4.96 10.34 13.67
N GLU A 129 -6.06 10.57 14.40
CA GLU A 129 -7.42 10.23 13.94
C GLU A 129 -7.85 11.08 12.74
N LEU A 130 -7.44 12.34 12.65
CA LEU A 130 -7.63 13.14 11.44
C LEU A 130 -7.07 12.41 10.23
N TRP A 131 -5.79 12.03 10.27
CA TRP A 131 -5.14 11.37 9.13
C TRP A 131 -5.75 10.01 8.82
N ARG A 132 -6.20 9.27 9.82
CA ARG A 132 -6.93 8.03 9.58
C ARG A 132 -8.23 8.27 8.81
N LYS A 133 -8.99 9.32 9.16
CA LYS A 133 -10.23 9.71 8.47
C LYS A 133 -9.94 10.23 7.05
N LEU A 134 -8.97 11.13 6.91
CA LEU A 134 -8.58 11.69 5.62
C LEU A 134 -8.08 10.61 4.66
N TYR A 135 -7.25 9.67 5.15
CA TYR A 135 -6.76 8.57 4.35
C TYR A 135 -7.92 7.73 3.80
N LYS A 136 -8.87 7.35 4.66
CA LYS A 136 -10.05 6.59 4.25
C LYS A 136 -10.96 7.32 3.26
N ALA A 137 -11.10 8.62 3.43
CA ALA A 137 -12.05 9.40 2.64
C ALA A 137 -11.49 9.86 1.27
N PHE A 138 -10.17 10.06 1.17
CA PHE A 138 -9.58 10.74 0.02
C PHE A 138 -8.42 9.99 -0.64
N ILE A 139 -7.80 9.01 0.03
CA ILE A 139 -6.63 8.28 -0.48
C ILE A 139 -7.02 6.84 -0.81
N PHE A 140 -7.72 6.18 0.11
CA PHE A 140 -8.29 4.85 -0.12
C PHE A 140 -9.33 4.94 -1.25
N ASN A 141 -9.31 4.08 -2.24
CA ASN A 141 -10.22 4.06 -3.40
C ASN A 141 -10.21 5.40 -4.19
N ASN A 142 -9.04 5.98 -4.43
CA ASN A 142 -8.89 7.21 -5.21
C ASN A 142 -8.40 6.87 -6.63
N GLU A 143 -9.31 6.85 -7.59
CA GLU A 143 -9.02 6.51 -9.01
C GLU A 143 -7.91 7.38 -9.62
N ALA A 144 -7.83 8.66 -9.27
CA ALA A 144 -6.77 9.53 -9.79
C ALA A 144 -5.40 9.17 -9.21
N LEU A 145 -5.36 8.70 -7.95
CA LEU A 145 -4.15 8.18 -7.34
C LEU A 145 -3.78 6.84 -7.96
N ASP A 146 -4.75 5.96 -8.20
CA ASP A 146 -4.54 4.65 -8.80
C ASP A 146 -3.91 4.80 -10.18
N THR A 147 -4.47 5.66 -11.05
CA THR A 147 -3.91 5.98 -12.36
C THR A 147 -2.48 6.52 -12.27
N LEU A 148 -2.21 7.44 -11.33
CA LEU A 148 -0.88 8.00 -11.15
C LEU A 148 0.15 6.96 -10.70
N LEU A 149 -0.25 6.03 -9.83
CA LEU A 149 0.61 4.95 -9.34
C LEU A 149 0.88 3.90 -10.43
N GLU A 150 -0.10 3.58 -11.26
CA GLU A 150 0.04 2.71 -12.44
C GLU A 150 1.08 3.24 -13.42
N ASP A 151 1.05 4.55 -13.70
CA ASP A 151 2.04 5.19 -14.56
C ASP A 151 3.47 5.15 -13.98
N GLN A 152 3.58 5.11 -12.65
CA GLN A 152 4.89 5.08 -11.99
C GLN A 152 5.47 3.67 -11.86
N SER A 153 4.66 2.63 -11.74
CA SER A 153 5.13 1.26 -11.54
C SER A 153 4.06 0.22 -11.86
N LEU A 154 4.37 -0.66 -12.80
CA LEU A 154 3.52 -1.82 -13.16
C LEU A 154 3.30 -2.80 -11.99
N TYR A 155 4.17 -2.77 -10.97
CA TYR A 155 4.06 -3.65 -9.79
C TYR A 155 3.05 -3.14 -8.75
N TRP A 156 2.44 -1.95 -8.94
CA TRP A 156 1.56 -1.34 -7.96
C TRP A 156 0.07 -1.47 -8.25
N ASN A 157 -0.27 -1.93 -9.48
CA ASN A 157 -1.65 -1.96 -9.96
C ASN A 157 -2.59 -2.77 -9.05
N ASP A 158 -2.16 -3.97 -8.68
CA ASP A 158 -3.03 -4.91 -7.94
C ASP A 158 -2.83 -4.86 -6.42
N ASP A 159 -1.74 -4.23 -5.94
CA ASP A 159 -1.35 -4.30 -4.54
C ASP A 159 -1.91 -3.16 -3.68
N LYS A 160 -2.42 -2.08 -4.30
CA LYS A 160 -2.79 -0.85 -3.59
C LYS A 160 -3.83 -1.07 -2.51
N GLU A 161 -4.89 -1.83 -2.76
CA GLU A 161 -5.96 -2.06 -1.78
C GLU A 161 -5.43 -2.73 -0.51
N ILE A 162 -4.57 -3.73 -0.64
CA ILE A 162 -3.96 -4.39 0.50
C ILE A 162 -2.95 -3.49 1.21
N VAL A 163 -2.16 -2.73 0.46
CA VAL A 163 -1.19 -1.77 1.00
C VAL A 163 -1.88 -0.66 1.78
N ASP A 164 -3.01 -0.14 1.28
CA ASP A 164 -3.84 0.83 1.99
C ASP A 164 -4.26 0.32 3.38
N THR A 165 -4.60 -0.97 3.50
CA THR A 165 -4.93 -1.57 4.80
C THR A 165 -3.74 -1.56 5.76
N PHE A 166 -2.52 -1.78 5.25
CA PHE A 166 -1.29 -1.71 6.04
C PHE A 166 -0.95 -0.28 6.45
N VAL A 167 -1.17 0.71 5.59
CA VAL A 167 -1.02 2.13 5.95
C VAL A 167 -1.99 2.51 7.07
N LEU A 168 -3.27 2.16 6.96
CA LEU A 168 -4.27 2.40 8.01
C LEU A 168 -3.93 1.69 9.33
N LYS A 169 -3.39 0.48 9.28
CA LYS A 169 -2.90 -0.25 10.44
C LYS A 169 -1.70 0.45 11.08
N THR A 170 -0.81 1.00 10.27
CA THR A 170 0.34 1.78 10.72
C THR A 170 -0.11 3.05 11.43
N ILE A 171 -1.00 3.85 10.81
CA ILE A 171 -1.56 5.05 11.44
C ILE A 171 -2.11 4.71 12.83
N LYS A 172 -2.89 3.62 12.93
CA LYS A 172 -3.49 3.19 14.21
C LYS A 172 -2.46 2.78 15.27
N ARG A 173 -1.30 2.23 14.86
CA ARG A 173 -0.25 1.72 15.77
C ARG A 173 0.73 2.80 16.23
N PHE A 174 0.75 3.96 15.60
CA PHE A 174 1.65 5.03 15.98
C PHE A 174 1.34 5.55 17.39
N GLU A 175 2.39 5.75 18.18
CA GLU A 175 2.33 6.27 19.54
C GLU A 175 3.33 7.42 19.70
N GLU A 176 2.90 8.54 20.27
CA GLU A 176 3.70 9.75 20.44
C GLU A 176 5.03 9.48 21.17
N LYS A 177 4.98 8.61 22.20
CA LYS A 177 6.15 8.26 23.04
C LYS A 177 7.32 7.64 22.26
N ASN A 178 7.06 7.03 21.11
CA ASN A 178 8.09 6.36 20.30
C ASN A 178 8.87 7.33 19.40
N GLY A 179 8.38 8.56 19.20
CA GLY A 179 9.04 9.61 18.43
C GLY A 179 9.55 9.11 17.06
N ALA A 180 10.74 9.53 16.67
CA ALA A 180 11.39 9.14 15.41
C ALA A 180 11.72 7.63 15.31
N ASN A 181 11.70 6.90 16.41
CA ASN A 181 12.01 5.47 16.44
C ASN A 181 10.76 4.58 16.37
N GLN A 182 9.58 5.16 16.14
CA GLN A 182 8.37 4.37 15.89
C GLN A 182 8.61 3.39 14.74
N THR A 183 8.44 2.10 15.00
CA THR A 183 8.62 1.07 13.97
C THR A 183 7.48 1.07 12.96
N LEU A 184 7.81 1.04 11.69
CA LEU A 184 6.89 0.78 10.59
C LEU A 184 6.54 -0.72 10.54
N LEU A 185 5.54 -1.10 9.75
CA LEU A 185 5.32 -2.51 9.48
C LEU A 185 6.50 -3.03 8.64
N PRO A 186 7.07 -4.20 8.97
CA PRO A 186 8.13 -4.79 8.17
C PRO A 186 7.56 -5.35 6.85
N GLU A 187 8.41 -5.52 5.84
CA GLU A 187 8.07 -6.17 4.56
C GLU A 187 7.56 -7.61 4.79
N PHE A 188 8.26 -8.36 5.63
CA PHE A 188 7.86 -9.67 6.11
C PHE A 188 7.73 -9.62 7.63
N LYS A 189 6.75 -10.33 8.17
CA LYS A 189 6.56 -10.42 9.63
C LYS A 189 7.79 -11.04 10.31
N ASP A 190 8.32 -12.10 9.71
CA ASP A 190 9.48 -12.85 10.16
C ASP A 190 10.14 -13.62 9.00
N GLU A 191 11.21 -14.35 9.28
CA GLU A 191 11.89 -15.19 8.29
C GLU A 191 11.02 -16.37 7.81
N GLU A 192 10.07 -16.83 8.62
CA GLU A 192 9.16 -17.91 8.26
C GLU A 192 8.19 -17.49 7.15
N ASP A 193 7.71 -16.23 7.18
CA ASP A 193 6.86 -15.67 6.13
C ASP A 193 7.62 -15.59 4.79
N GLN A 194 8.88 -15.16 4.82
CA GLN A 194 9.72 -15.11 3.62
C GLN A 194 9.96 -16.52 3.05
N GLU A 195 10.29 -17.48 3.92
CA GLU A 195 10.51 -18.86 3.51
C GLU A 195 9.20 -19.52 3.02
N PHE A 196 8.05 -19.18 3.64
CA PHE A 196 6.74 -19.59 3.15
C PHE A 196 6.51 -19.15 1.70
N ALA A 197 6.71 -17.87 1.40
CA ALA A 197 6.55 -17.33 0.04
C ALA A 197 7.44 -18.08 -0.97
N ARG A 198 8.73 -18.30 -0.61
CA ARG A 198 9.67 -19.05 -1.42
C ARG A 198 9.21 -20.49 -1.69
N ARG A 199 8.86 -21.20 -0.65
CA ARG A 199 8.44 -22.61 -0.73
C ARG A 199 7.14 -22.77 -1.52
N LEU A 200 6.15 -21.91 -1.27
CA LEU A 200 4.88 -21.94 -1.99
C LEU A 200 5.11 -21.73 -3.48
N PHE A 201 5.86 -20.70 -3.85
CA PHE A 201 6.19 -20.40 -5.24
C PHE A 201 6.89 -21.57 -5.94
N ARG A 202 7.95 -22.12 -5.31
CA ARG A 202 8.66 -23.28 -5.86
C ARG A 202 7.77 -24.51 -5.99
N ARG A 203 6.92 -24.79 -5.00
CA ARG A 203 5.99 -25.93 -5.03
C ARG A 203 4.95 -25.79 -6.13
N ALA A 204 4.36 -24.61 -6.28
CA ALA A 204 3.38 -24.33 -7.32
C ALA A 204 3.95 -24.57 -8.73
N ILE A 205 5.20 -24.18 -8.97
CA ILE A 205 5.87 -24.36 -10.28
C ILE A 205 6.34 -25.81 -10.50
N LEU A 206 7.08 -26.37 -9.54
CA LEU A 206 7.70 -27.68 -9.70
C LEU A 206 6.71 -28.84 -9.80
N ASN A 207 5.54 -28.69 -9.18
CA ASN A 207 4.50 -29.72 -9.21
C ASN A 207 3.28 -29.32 -10.08
N CYS A 208 3.45 -28.36 -10.99
CA CYS A 208 2.34 -27.84 -11.80
C CYS A 208 1.58 -28.95 -12.57
N ASP A 209 2.30 -29.89 -13.17
CA ASP A 209 1.67 -30.99 -13.93
C ASP A 209 0.86 -31.92 -13.01
N TYR A 210 1.36 -32.20 -11.82
CA TYR A 210 0.64 -32.99 -10.82
C TYR A 210 -0.65 -32.26 -10.37
N TYR A 211 -0.57 -30.97 -10.08
CA TYR A 211 -1.75 -30.20 -9.68
C TYR A 211 -2.78 -30.08 -10.81
N ARG A 212 -2.33 -29.88 -12.05
CA ARG A 212 -3.22 -29.87 -13.22
C ARG A 212 -3.94 -31.21 -13.39
N HIS A 213 -3.21 -32.31 -13.19
CA HIS A 213 -3.80 -33.65 -13.20
C HIS A 213 -4.87 -33.82 -12.12
N LEU A 214 -4.58 -33.42 -10.88
CA LEU A 214 -5.57 -33.44 -9.80
C LEU A 214 -6.82 -32.60 -10.09
N ILE A 215 -6.64 -31.40 -10.67
CA ILE A 215 -7.78 -30.57 -11.07
C ILE A 215 -8.60 -31.29 -12.13
N SER A 216 -7.95 -31.83 -13.16
CA SER A 216 -8.64 -32.54 -14.25
C SER A 216 -9.42 -33.75 -13.79
N GLU A 217 -8.89 -34.54 -12.86
CA GLU A 217 -9.58 -35.74 -12.33
C GLU A 217 -10.79 -35.42 -11.44
N ASN A 218 -10.75 -34.27 -10.75
CA ASN A 218 -11.77 -33.89 -9.78
C ASN A 218 -12.80 -32.90 -10.31
N THR A 219 -12.63 -32.37 -11.53
CA THR A 219 -13.58 -31.47 -12.18
C THR A 219 -14.46 -32.23 -13.18
N ARG A 220 -15.75 -32.35 -12.86
CA ARG A 220 -16.71 -32.96 -13.79
C ARG A 220 -17.15 -31.90 -14.79
N ASN A 221 -17.10 -32.25 -16.09
CA ASN A 221 -17.51 -31.40 -17.21
C ASN A 221 -16.69 -30.12 -17.42
N TRP A 222 -15.49 -30.06 -16.87
CA TRP A 222 -14.54 -28.97 -17.06
C TRP A 222 -13.39 -29.46 -17.96
N ASP A 223 -13.28 -28.84 -19.10
CA ASP A 223 -12.12 -28.98 -19.98
C ASP A 223 -11.11 -27.89 -19.57
N LEU A 224 -9.96 -28.27 -18.98
CA LEU A 224 -8.95 -27.33 -18.52
C LEU A 224 -8.43 -26.41 -19.64
N ASP A 225 -8.49 -26.86 -20.90
CA ASP A 225 -8.09 -26.04 -22.05
C ASP A 225 -9.08 -24.89 -22.32
N ARG A 226 -10.27 -24.94 -21.72
CA ARG A 226 -11.31 -23.91 -21.83
C ARG A 226 -11.40 -23.01 -20.58
N VAL A 227 -10.67 -23.32 -19.51
CA VAL A 227 -10.60 -22.51 -18.28
C VAL A 227 -9.59 -21.39 -18.48
N ALA A 228 -9.89 -20.21 -17.97
CA ALA A 228 -8.95 -19.10 -18.04
C ALA A 228 -7.61 -19.49 -17.38
N PHE A 229 -6.51 -19.15 -18.01
CA PHE A 229 -5.18 -19.55 -17.55
C PHE A 229 -4.87 -19.09 -16.12
N MET A 230 -5.36 -17.90 -15.74
CA MET A 230 -5.22 -17.38 -14.38
C MET A 230 -5.95 -18.25 -13.35
N ASP A 231 -7.15 -18.72 -13.65
CA ASP A 231 -7.91 -19.59 -12.74
C ASP A 231 -7.17 -20.90 -12.48
N VAL A 232 -6.54 -21.47 -13.52
CA VAL A 232 -5.70 -22.65 -13.37
C VAL A 232 -4.51 -22.38 -12.45
N ILE A 233 -3.85 -21.22 -12.57
CA ILE A 233 -2.73 -20.83 -11.71
C ILE A 233 -3.20 -20.65 -10.26
N ILE A 234 -4.34 -19.99 -10.03
CA ILE A 234 -4.91 -19.80 -8.70
C ILE A 234 -5.18 -21.15 -8.03
N MET A 235 -5.82 -22.07 -8.76
CA MET A 235 -6.07 -23.43 -8.25
C MET A 235 -4.76 -24.19 -7.98
N GLN A 236 -3.74 -24.05 -8.82
CA GLN A 236 -2.42 -24.67 -8.60
C GLN A 236 -1.76 -24.12 -7.33
N CYS A 237 -1.81 -22.81 -7.11
CA CYS A 237 -1.27 -22.18 -5.89
C CYS A 237 -2.01 -22.68 -4.64
N ALA A 238 -3.34 -22.74 -4.68
CA ALA A 238 -4.13 -23.25 -3.57
C ALA A 238 -3.83 -24.72 -3.27
N LEU A 239 -3.70 -25.59 -4.27
CA LEU A 239 -3.32 -26.99 -4.11
C LEU A 239 -1.89 -27.11 -3.54
N ALA A 240 -0.95 -26.28 -4.00
CA ALA A 240 0.40 -26.25 -3.47
C ALA A 240 0.41 -25.89 -1.98
N GLU A 241 -0.43 -24.93 -1.58
CA GLU A 241 -0.59 -24.52 -0.18
C GLU A 241 -1.21 -25.64 0.66
N ILE A 242 -2.38 -26.17 0.24
CA ILE A 242 -3.10 -27.24 0.96
C ILE A 242 -2.22 -28.48 1.15
N LEU A 243 -1.49 -28.91 0.12
CA LEU A 243 -0.73 -30.15 0.15
C LEU A 243 0.66 -30.01 0.79
N SER A 244 1.22 -28.80 0.83
CA SER A 244 2.58 -28.58 1.33
C SER A 244 2.65 -27.90 2.71
N PHE A 245 1.55 -27.32 3.19
CA PHE A 245 1.52 -26.55 4.43
C PHE A 245 0.35 -26.99 5.33
N PRO A 246 0.46 -28.16 5.97
CA PRO A 246 -0.63 -28.75 6.77
C PRO A 246 -1.06 -27.92 7.98
N ASN A 247 -0.25 -26.94 8.38
CA ASN A 247 -0.56 -26.02 9.49
C ASN A 247 -1.51 -24.89 9.05
N ILE A 248 -1.75 -24.72 7.75
CA ILE A 248 -2.67 -23.72 7.22
C ILE A 248 -4.04 -24.39 7.05
N PRO A 249 -5.11 -23.86 7.68
CA PRO A 249 -6.45 -24.39 7.49
C PRO A 249 -6.87 -24.35 6.02
N VAL A 250 -7.39 -25.45 5.50
CA VAL A 250 -7.84 -25.56 4.10
C VAL A 250 -8.84 -24.46 3.74
N SER A 251 -9.68 -24.03 4.70
CA SER A 251 -10.63 -22.94 4.48
C SER A 251 -9.95 -21.60 4.12
N LEU A 252 -8.73 -21.36 4.59
CA LEU A 252 -7.97 -20.15 4.22
C LEU A 252 -7.42 -20.26 2.79
N SER A 253 -6.87 -21.41 2.42
CA SER A 253 -6.38 -21.65 1.05
C SER A 253 -7.51 -21.58 0.01
N LEU A 254 -8.74 -21.93 0.40
CA LEU A 254 -9.91 -21.89 -0.48
C LEU A 254 -10.50 -20.49 -0.67
N ILE A 255 -10.17 -19.51 0.16
CA ILE A 255 -10.64 -18.12 0.00
C ILE A 255 -10.22 -17.59 -1.38
N HIS A 256 -9.01 -17.86 -1.80
CA HIS A 256 -8.48 -17.43 -3.09
C HIS A 256 -9.24 -18.02 -4.30
N ILE A 257 -9.90 -19.16 -4.12
CA ILE A 257 -10.70 -19.83 -5.18
C ILE A 257 -12.15 -19.35 -5.13
N SER A 258 -12.67 -19.04 -3.93
CA SER A 258 -14.08 -18.72 -3.72
C SER A 258 -14.41 -17.23 -3.89
N GLU A 259 -13.44 -16.34 -3.74
CA GLU A 259 -13.63 -14.94 -4.11
C GLU A 259 -13.56 -14.83 -5.64
N PRO A 260 -14.68 -14.50 -6.29
CA PRO A 260 -14.62 -14.26 -7.74
C PRO A 260 -13.65 -13.08 -7.96
N THR A 261 -12.63 -13.29 -8.77
CA THR A 261 -11.85 -12.20 -9.34
C THR A 261 -12.86 -11.21 -9.89
N ARG A 262 -12.97 -10.03 -9.27
CA ARG A 262 -13.88 -9.00 -9.76
C ARG A 262 -13.49 -8.74 -11.22
N PRO A 263 -14.44 -8.82 -12.16
CA PRO A 263 -14.13 -8.45 -13.53
C PRO A 263 -13.73 -6.97 -13.53
N TYR A 264 -12.56 -6.68 -14.07
CA TYR A 264 -12.06 -5.34 -14.34
C TYR A 264 -12.97 -4.60 -15.31
#